data_24c4ca859dfa658f147eb60acd955c68
#
_entry.id   24c4ca859dfa658f147eb60acd955c68
#
_cell.length_a   1.000
_cell.length_b   1.000
_cell.length_c   1.000
_cell.angle_alpha   90.00
_cell.angle_beta   90.00
_cell.angle_gamma   90.00
#
_symmetry.space_group_name_H-M   'P 1'
#
loop_
_entity.id
_entity.type
_entity.pdbx_description
1 polymer ?
#
loop_
_entity_poly.entity_id
_entity_poly.type
_entity_poly.pdbx_seq_one_letter_code
_entity_poly.pdbx_strand_id
1 'polypeptide(L)'
;MLAIKFIRENPDIVKDNIRKKFQEHKLPLVDEVIALDEQIRAIKGEGDQLRASRNTLSKQIGALMKEGKKDEAESVKAQVKANADRLAELEDDERRLNAELREKMLVIPNIIDDSVPIGKDDSCNVEIEKFGDPVVPDFEIPYHTDIMASFNGIDLDAAGRVAGNGFYYLMGDIARLHSAVIAYARDFMIDRGFTYCVPPFMIRSDVVTGVMSFEEMDAMMYKIEGEDLYLIGTSEHSMIGKFIDTIQEEDELPFTYTSYSPCFRKEKGAHGIEERGVYRIHQFEKQEMIVICRPEEAMEWYNKLWQNTVDLFRSMDIPVRTLECCSGDLADLKVKSCDVEAWSPRQQKYFEVGSCSNLGDAQARRLRIRVRGKDGEKYFANTLNNTVVAPPRMLIAFLENHLQADGSVTIPEVLRPYMGGVDKLVPKS
;
A
#
# COMPACT_ATOMS: atom_id res chain seq x y z
N MET A 1 -7.39 -1.86 -8.53
CA MET A 1 -7.86 -1.77 -9.95
C MET A 1 -9.33 -2.14 -9.99
N LEU A 2 -10.17 -1.30 -10.57
CA LEU A 2 -11.59 -1.60 -10.73
C LEU A 2 -11.83 -2.81 -11.65
N ALA A 3 -13.00 -3.45 -11.56
CA ALA A 3 -13.41 -4.45 -12.54
C ALA A 3 -13.84 -3.76 -13.84
N ILE A 4 -13.38 -4.24 -15.01
CA ILE A 4 -13.80 -3.67 -16.31
C ILE A 4 -15.32 -3.74 -16.51
N LYS A 5 -15.95 -4.80 -16.01
CA LYS A 5 -17.42 -4.91 -16.00
C LYS A 5 -18.08 -3.76 -15.26
N PHE A 6 -17.55 -3.39 -14.07
CA PHE A 6 -18.06 -2.27 -13.28
C PHE A 6 -17.94 -0.95 -14.04
N ILE A 7 -16.77 -0.67 -14.64
CA ILE A 7 -16.54 0.56 -15.41
C ILE A 7 -17.51 0.65 -16.59
N ARG A 8 -17.72 -0.45 -17.32
CA ARG A 8 -18.63 -0.50 -18.46
C ARG A 8 -20.09 -0.27 -18.09
N GLU A 9 -20.51 -0.85 -16.96
CA GLU A 9 -21.90 -0.75 -16.47
C GLU A 9 -22.18 0.57 -15.74
N ASN A 10 -21.14 1.23 -15.20
CA ASN A 10 -21.25 2.43 -14.37
C ASN A 10 -20.23 3.51 -14.74
N PRO A 11 -20.10 3.92 -16.02
CA PRO A 11 -19.08 4.88 -16.44
C PRO A 11 -19.23 6.24 -15.75
N ASP A 12 -20.45 6.68 -15.49
CA ASP A 12 -20.73 7.97 -14.86
C ASP A 12 -20.28 7.98 -13.39
N ILE A 13 -20.44 6.88 -12.66
CA ILE A 13 -19.94 6.75 -11.27
C ILE A 13 -18.42 6.86 -11.25
N VAL A 14 -17.74 6.18 -12.18
CA VAL A 14 -16.27 6.24 -12.28
C VAL A 14 -15.80 7.65 -12.65
N LYS A 15 -16.44 8.31 -13.61
CA LYS A 15 -16.12 9.69 -13.99
C LYS A 15 -16.38 10.69 -12.85
N ASP A 16 -17.47 10.53 -12.11
CA ASP A 16 -17.76 11.35 -10.92
C ASP A 16 -16.71 11.16 -9.82
N ASN A 17 -16.31 9.93 -9.55
CA ASN A 17 -15.24 9.62 -8.62
C ASN A 17 -13.90 10.26 -9.01
N ILE A 18 -13.54 10.24 -10.30
CA ILE A 18 -12.34 10.92 -10.83
C ILE A 18 -12.41 12.42 -10.56
N ARG A 19 -13.59 13.07 -10.76
CA ARG A 19 -13.78 14.50 -10.44
C ARG A 19 -13.68 14.76 -8.94
N LYS A 20 -14.30 13.93 -8.09
CA LYS A 20 -14.18 14.02 -6.63
C LYS A 20 -12.73 13.94 -6.14
N LYS A 21 -11.86 13.22 -6.88
CA LYS A 21 -10.42 13.13 -6.61
C LYS A 21 -9.59 14.22 -7.28
N PHE A 22 -10.21 15.20 -7.96
CA PHE A 22 -9.53 16.29 -8.68
C PHE A 22 -8.52 15.79 -9.73
N GLN A 23 -8.87 14.71 -10.44
CA GLN A 23 -8.03 14.05 -11.43
C GLN A 23 -8.66 14.07 -12.82
N GLU A 24 -9.27 15.18 -13.23
CA GLU A 24 -10.05 15.32 -14.48
C GLU A 24 -9.27 14.91 -15.73
N HIS A 25 -7.95 15.00 -15.70
CA HIS A 25 -7.07 14.52 -16.77
C HIS A 25 -7.19 13.03 -17.05
N LYS A 26 -7.73 12.24 -16.11
CA LYS A 26 -7.98 10.80 -16.25
C LYS A 26 -9.37 10.46 -16.83
N LEU A 27 -10.26 11.44 -17.01
CA LEU A 27 -11.63 11.20 -17.54
C LEU A 27 -11.64 10.46 -18.88
N PRO A 28 -10.77 10.78 -19.87
CA PRO A 28 -10.76 10.06 -21.14
C PRO A 28 -10.48 8.57 -21.02
N LEU A 29 -9.71 8.15 -20.00
CA LEU A 29 -9.36 6.76 -19.80
C LEU A 29 -10.58 5.87 -19.61
N VAL A 30 -11.67 6.39 -19.06
CA VAL A 30 -12.92 5.62 -18.83
C VAL A 30 -13.50 5.17 -20.17
N ASP A 31 -13.60 6.07 -21.12
CA ASP A 31 -14.15 5.75 -22.46
C ASP A 31 -13.17 4.87 -23.27
N GLU A 32 -11.87 5.12 -23.13
CA GLU A 32 -10.83 4.34 -23.80
C GLU A 32 -10.83 2.87 -23.35
N VAL A 33 -10.92 2.60 -22.04
CA VAL A 33 -10.95 1.22 -21.52
C VAL A 33 -12.24 0.49 -21.91
N ILE A 34 -13.37 1.20 -22.00
CA ILE A 34 -14.63 0.63 -22.50
C ILE A 34 -14.50 0.25 -23.97
N ALA A 35 -13.92 1.11 -24.81
CA ALA A 35 -13.71 0.84 -26.22
C ALA A 35 -12.75 -0.35 -26.45
N LEU A 36 -11.67 -0.44 -25.65
CA LEU A 36 -10.74 -1.58 -25.67
C LEU A 36 -11.42 -2.89 -25.25
N ASP A 37 -12.24 -2.87 -24.21
CA ASP A 37 -13.00 -4.04 -23.78
C ASP A 37 -13.97 -4.52 -24.86
N GLU A 38 -14.62 -3.60 -25.57
CA GLU A 38 -15.51 -3.91 -26.68
C GLU A 38 -14.75 -4.62 -27.81
N GLN A 39 -13.58 -4.08 -28.21
CA GLN A 39 -12.73 -4.70 -29.23
C GLN A 39 -12.26 -6.09 -28.81
N ILE A 40 -11.81 -6.26 -27.58
CA ILE A 40 -11.37 -7.56 -27.06
C ILE A 40 -12.51 -8.58 -27.07
N ARG A 41 -13.72 -8.17 -26.68
CA ARG A 41 -14.89 -9.06 -26.73
C ARG A 41 -15.27 -9.45 -28.16
N ALA A 42 -15.17 -8.52 -29.11
CA ALA A 42 -15.42 -8.80 -30.54
C ALA A 42 -14.40 -9.82 -31.10
N ILE A 43 -13.10 -9.63 -30.82
CA ILE A 43 -12.02 -10.54 -31.21
C ILE A 43 -12.21 -11.93 -30.60
N LYS A 44 -12.56 -12.02 -29.32
CA LYS A 44 -12.87 -13.30 -28.67
C LYS A 44 -14.04 -14.01 -29.33
N GLY A 45 -15.12 -13.28 -29.63
CA GLY A 45 -16.28 -13.82 -30.32
C GLY A 45 -15.94 -14.37 -31.70
N GLU A 46 -15.15 -13.65 -32.52
CA GLU A 46 -14.66 -14.14 -33.82
C GLU A 46 -13.77 -15.39 -33.66
N GLY A 47 -12.85 -15.34 -32.71
CA GLY A 47 -11.97 -16.50 -32.42
C GLY A 47 -12.74 -17.77 -32.02
N ASP A 48 -13.77 -17.62 -31.19
CA ASP A 48 -14.62 -18.76 -30.78
C ASP A 48 -15.41 -19.32 -31.95
N GLN A 49 -15.91 -18.47 -32.85
CA GLN A 49 -16.56 -18.90 -34.10
C GLN A 49 -15.60 -19.68 -35.02
N LEU A 50 -14.37 -19.19 -35.19
CA LEU A 50 -13.34 -19.88 -35.98
C LEU A 50 -12.93 -21.21 -35.36
N ARG A 51 -12.80 -21.33 -34.04
CA ARG A 51 -12.54 -22.59 -33.33
C ARG A 51 -13.68 -23.59 -33.52
N ALA A 52 -14.93 -23.14 -33.40
CA ALA A 52 -16.10 -23.98 -33.65
C ALA A 52 -16.17 -24.48 -35.13
N SER A 53 -15.94 -23.53 -36.08
CA SER A 53 -15.89 -23.84 -37.52
C SER A 53 -14.83 -24.89 -37.85
N ARG A 54 -13.64 -24.83 -37.25
CA ARG A 54 -12.55 -25.80 -37.47
C ARG A 54 -12.99 -27.23 -37.21
N ASN A 55 -13.76 -27.49 -36.17
CA ASN A 55 -14.26 -28.81 -35.84
C ASN A 55 -15.24 -29.34 -36.89
N THR A 56 -16.10 -28.47 -37.42
CA THR A 56 -17.05 -28.78 -38.47
C THR A 56 -16.36 -29.09 -39.79
N LEU A 57 -15.44 -28.21 -40.22
CA LEU A 57 -14.66 -28.36 -41.45
C LEU A 57 -13.77 -29.62 -41.41
N SER A 58 -13.19 -29.96 -40.28
CA SER A 58 -12.41 -31.19 -40.13
C SER A 58 -13.23 -32.44 -40.35
N LYS A 59 -14.48 -32.48 -39.87
CA LYS A 59 -15.41 -33.60 -40.15
C LYS A 59 -15.79 -33.64 -41.62
N GLN A 60 -16.01 -32.47 -42.25
CA GLN A 60 -16.34 -32.38 -43.67
C GLN A 60 -15.20 -32.89 -44.57
N ILE A 61 -13.94 -32.56 -44.27
CA ILE A 61 -12.79 -33.12 -44.99
C ILE A 61 -12.80 -34.65 -44.93
N GLY A 62 -13.04 -35.22 -43.74
CA GLY A 62 -13.10 -36.67 -43.57
C GLY A 62 -14.20 -37.35 -44.40
N ALA A 63 -15.37 -36.73 -44.53
CA ALA A 63 -16.49 -37.20 -45.36
C ALA A 63 -16.14 -37.10 -46.85
N LEU A 64 -15.65 -35.95 -47.33
CA LEU A 64 -15.31 -35.74 -48.74
C LEU A 64 -14.18 -36.67 -49.20
N MET A 65 -13.20 -36.93 -48.33
CA MET A 65 -12.14 -37.92 -48.65
C MET A 65 -12.67 -39.33 -48.78
N LYS A 66 -13.65 -39.75 -47.99
CA LYS A 66 -14.32 -41.04 -48.10
C LYS A 66 -15.15 -41.18 -49.37
N GLU A 67 -15.74 -40.07 -49.83
CA GLU A 67 -16.53 -39.98 -51.06
C GLU A 67 -15.65 -39.86 -52.32
N GLY A 68 -14.32 -39.73 -52.19
CA GLY A 68 -13.39 -39.56 -53.30
C GLY A 68 -13.35 -38.16 -53.95
N LYS A 69 -14.00 -37.16 -53.31
CA LYS A 69 -14.10 -35.80 -53.79
C LYS A 69 -12.85 -34.96 -53.36
N LYS A 70 -11.71 -35.29 -53.97
CA LYS A 70 -10.42 -34.73 -53.57
C LYS A 70 -10.31 -33.20 -53.73
N ASP A 71 -10.85 -32.64 -54.83
CA ASP A 71 -10.76 -31.21 -55.10
C ASP A 71 -11.61 -30.38 -54.10
N GLU A 72 -12.78 -30.87 -53.74
CA GLU A 72 -13.61 -30.25 -52.69
C GLU A 72 -12.91 -30.36 -51.30
N ALA A 73 -12.29 -31.49 -51.02
CA ALA A 73 -11.55 -31.68 -49.79
C ALA A 73 -10.34 -30.70 -49.68
N GLU A 74 -9.62 -30.47 -50.79
CA GLU A 74 -8.52 -29.48 -50.83
C GLU A 74 -9.02 -28.01 -50.62
N SER A 75 -10.18 -27.66 -51.18
CA SER A 75 -10.82 -26.38 -50.96
C SER A 75 -11.15 -26.16 -49.45
N VAL A 76 -11.72 -27.21 -48.81
CA VAL A 76 -12.01 -27.13 -47.35
C VAL A 76 -10.73 -27.09 -46.51
N LYS A 77 -9.65 -27.77 -46.92
CA LYS A 77 -8.35 -27.66 -46.25
C LYS A 77 -7.78 -26.24 -46.35
N ALA A 78 -7.88 -25.61 -47.53
CA ALA A 78 -7.48 -24.23 -47.70
C ALA A 78 -8.24 -23.28 -46.77
N GLN A 79 -9.54 -23.48 -46.58
CA GLN A 79 -10.37 -22.73 -45.63
C GLN A 79 -9.93 -22.96 -44.18
N VAL A 80 -9.64 -24.21 -43.79
CA VAL A 80 -9.10 -24.53 -42.44
C VAL A 80 -7.79 -23.81 -42.22
N LYS A 81 -6.90 -23.73 -43.21
CA LYS A 81 -5.63 -22.99 -43.12
C LYS A 81 -5.87 -21.50 -42.94
N ALA A 82 -6.72 -20.89 -43.77
CA ALA A 82 -7.06 -19.48 -43.66
C ALA A 82 -7.66 -19.12 -42.29
N ASN A 83 -8.55 -20.00 -41.76
CA ASN A 83 -9.10 -19.83 -40.42
C ASN A 83 -8.01 -19.94 -39.30
N ALA A 84 -7.03 -20.81 -39.48
CA ALA A 84 -5.93 -20.95 -38.53
C ALA A 84 -5.01 -19.72 -38.55
N ASP A 85 -4.69 -19.21 -39.74
CA ASP A 85 -3.89 -17.97 -39.90
C ASP A 85 -4.61 -16.77 -39.27
N ARG A 86 -5.91 -16.62 -39.53
CA ARG A 86 -6.75 -15.58 -38.93
C ARG A 86 -6.85 -15.72 -37.41
N LEU A 87 -6.95 -16.93 -36.87
CA LEU A 87 -6.98 -17.16 -35.43
C LEU A 87 -5.67 -16.74 -34.76
N ALA A 88 -4.53 -16.99 -35.40
CA ALA A 88 -3.23 -16.54 -34.88
C ALA A 88 -3.14 -15.01 -34.82
N GLU A 89 -3.61 -14.29 -35.85
CA GLU A 89 -3.69 -12.82 -35.86
C GLU A 89 -4.57 -12.30 -34.71
N LEU A 90 -5.75 -12.91 -34.51
CA LEU A 90 -6.67 -12.52 -33.44
C LEU A 90 -6.06 -12.76 -32.05
N GLU A 91 -5.30 -13.84 -31.86
CA GLU A 91 -4.62 -14.14 -30.59
C GLU A 91 -3.50 -13.14 -30.29
N ASP A 92 -2.79 -12.65 -31.32
CA ASP A 92 -1.79 -11.59 -31.18
C ASP A 92 -2.43 -10.24 -30.84
N ASP A 93 -3.51 -9.88 -31.54
CA ASP A 93 -4.28 -8.67 -31.25
C ASP A 93 -4.89 -8.71 -29.85
N GLU A 94 -5.45 -9.86 -29.45
CA GLU A 94 -5.99 -10.04 -28.10
C GLU A 94 -4.94 -9.80 -27.04
N ARG A 95 -3.73 -10.34 -27.21
CA ARG A 95 -2.61 -10.12 -26.26
C ARG A 95 -2.24 -8.64 -26.16
N ARG A 96 -2.08 -7.97 -27.29
CA ARG A 96 -1.72 -6.55 -27.36
C ARG A 96 -2.80 -5.68 -26.71
N LEU A 97 -4.06 -5.86 -27.06
CA LEU A 97 -5.18 -5.09 -26.50
C LEU A 97 -5.40 -5.35 -25.01
N ASN A 98 -5.22 -6.57 -24.53
CA ASN A 98 -5.28 -6.86 -23.09
C ASN A 98 -4.14 -6.19 -22.32
N ALA A 99 -2.94 -6.11 -22.88
CA ALA A 99 -1.83 -5.38 -22.26
C ALA A 99 -2.13 -3.88 -22.16
N GLU A 100 -2.60 -3.27 -23.25
CA GLU A 100 -2.99 -1.85 -23.28
C GLU A 100 -4.16 -1.56 -22.32
N LEU A 101 -5.19 -2.41 -22.33
CA LEU A 101 -6.30 -2.32 -21.39
C LEU A 101 -5.82 -2.34 -19.95
N ARG A 102 -4.92 -3.28 -19.61
CA ARG A 102 -4.37 -3.41 -18.26
C ARG A 102 -3.62 -2.15 -17.84
N GLU A 103 -2.75 -1.60 -18.70
CA GLU A 103 -1.99 -0.37 -18.40
C GLU A 103 -2.93 0.79 -18.06
N LYS A 104 -3.96 1.03 -18.90
CA LYS A 104 -4.93 2.10 -18.66
C LYS A 104 -5.77 1.86 -17.41
N MET A 105 -6.19 0.62 -17.16
CA MET A 105 -6.95 0.23 -15.97
C MET A 105 -6.17 0.44 -14.67
N LEU A 106 -4.85 0.31 -14.69
CA LEU A 106 -3.99 0.53 -13.52
C LEU A 106 -3.91 2.00 -13.12
N VAL A 107 -4.22 2.93 -14.03
CA VAL A 107 -4.19 4.39 -13.78
C VAL A 107 -5.55 4.92 -13.29
N ILE A 108 -6.66 4.24 -13.56
CA ILE A 108 -7.98 4.63 -13.07
C ILE A 108 -8.04 4.42 -11.55
N PRO A 109 -8.37 5.47 -10.75
CA PRO A 109 -8.42 5.38 -9.31
C PRO A 109 -9.55 4.47 -8.81
N ASN A 110 -9.38 3.91 -7.61
CA ASN A 110 -10.43 3.16 -6.92
C ASN A 110 -11.59 4.10 -6.55
N ILE A 111 -12.77 3.53 -6.36
CA ILE A 111 -13.93 4.29 -5.88
C ILE A 111 -13.74 4.59 -4.39
N ILE A 112 -13.84 5.85 -4.03
CA ILE A 112 -13.76 6.29 -2.63
C ILE A 112 -15.06 5.96 -1.89
N ASP A 113 -14.96 5.74 -0.58
CA ASP A 113 -16.12 5.55 0.30
C ASP A 113 -16.96 6.85 0.37
N ASP A 114 -18.27 6.73 0.48
CA ASP A 114 -19.19 7.87 0.50
C ASP A 114 -18.96 8.81 1.70
N SER A 115 -18.35 8.31 2.78
CA SER A 115 -18.01 9.09 3.97
C SER A 115 -16.73 9.92 3.84
N VAL A 116 -15.96 9.76 2.75
CA VAL A 116 -14.71 10.51 2.52
C VAL A 116 -15.03 11.99 2.27
N PRO A 117 -14.43 12.92 3.05
CA PRO A 117 -14.62 14.35 2.81
C PRO A 117 -14.10 14.74 1.43
N ILE A 118 -14.85 15.60 0.73
CA ILE A 118 -14.43 16.11 -0.57
C ILE A 118 -13.53 17.33 -0.37
N GLY A 119 -12.31 17.25 -0.84
CA GLY A 119 -11.30 18.30 -0.71
C GLY A 119 -10.17 18.11 -1.69
N LYS A 120 -9.45 19.19 -2.03
CA LYS A 120 -8.47 19.20 -3.11
C LYS A 120 -7.12 18.59 -2.70
N ASP A 121 -6.70 18.84 -1.46
CA ASP A 121 -5.40 18.46 -0.94
C ASP A 121 -5.46 18.27 0.60
N ASP A 122 -4.35 17.92 1.24
CA ASP A 122 -4.21 17.63 2.66
C ASP A 122 -4.74 18.74 3.60
N SER A 123 -4.77 20.00 3.13
CA SER A 123 -5.35 21.11 3.90
C SER A 123 -6.86 20.97 4.13
N CYS A 124 -7.52 20.10 3.38
CA CYS A 124 -8.94 19.79 3.48
C CYS A 124 -9.22 18.52 4.32
N ASN A 125 -8.20 17.90 4.90
CA ASN A 125 -8.37 16.77 5.79
C ASN A 125 -9.14 17.17 7.05
N VAL A 126 -9.95 16.27 7.59
CA VAL A 126 -10.89 16.58 8.68
C VAL A 126 -10.45 15.91 9.97
N GLU A 127 -10.21 16.72 11.01
CA GLU A 127 -9.97 16.20 12.36
C GLU A 127 -11.23 15.48 12.88
N ILE A 128 -11.07 14.21 13.27
CA ILE A 128 -12.15 13.38 13.79
C ILE A 128 -12.19 13.42 15.32
N GLU A 129 -11.06 13.11 15.97
CA GLU A 129 -10.99 13.00 17.42
C GLU A 129 -9.58 13.25 17.95
N LYS A 130 -9.49 13.78 19.17
CA LYS A 130 -8.25 13.93 19.93
C LYS A 130 -8.24 12.99 21.12
N PHE A 131 -7.08 12.40 21.38
CA PHE A 131 -6.84 11.45 22.44
C PHE A 131 -5.69 11.95 23.33
N GLY A 132 -6.02 12.26 24.59
CA GLY A 132 -5.12 12.86 25.56
C GLY A 132 -4.95 14.37 25.40
N ASP A 133 -4.52 15.00 26.48
CA ASP A 133 -4.38 16.44 26.56
C ASP A 133 -3.01 16.89 26.09
N PRO A 134 -2.89 17.73 25.05
CA PRO A 134 -1.63 18.29 24.64
C PRO A 134 -1.07 19.21 25.72
N VAL A 135 0.18 18.99 26.10
CA VAL A 135 0.88 19.80 27.10
C VAL A 135 2.01 20.57 26.42
N VAL A 136 2.19 21.84 26.79
CA VAL A 136 3.35 22.65 26.44
C VAL A 136 4.08 22.95 27.75
N PRO A 137 5.32 22.48 27.94
CA PRO A 137 6.08 22.74 29.14
C PRO A 137 6.48 24.22 29.22
N ASP A 138 6.86 24.68 30.42
CA ASP A 138 7.31 26.06 30.71
C ASP A 138 8.79 26.31 30.37
N PHE A 139 9.46 25.36 29.74
CA PHE A 139 10.82 25.44 29.24
C PHE A 139 10.91 25.24 27.73
N GLU A 140 11.98 25.76 27.12
CA GLU A 140 12.22 25.60 25.69
C GLU A 140 12.60 24.15 25.34
N ILE A 141 11.91 23.55 24.36
CA ILE A 141 12.23 22.24 23.85
C ILE A 141 13.18 22.41 22.65
N PRO A 142 14.42 21.90 22.74
CA PRO A 142 15.36 21.91 21.61
C PRO A 142 14.84 21.11 20.41
N TYR A 143 15.47 21.29 19.26
CA TYR A 143 15.19 20.47 18.11
C TYR A 143 15.55 19.00 18.41
N HIS A 144 14.81 18.04 17.85
CA HIS A 144 14.97 16.63 18.20
C HIS A 144 16.40 16.10 18.00
N THR A 145 17.14 16.58 16.99
CA THR A 145 18.54 16.19 16.79
C THR A 145 19.45 16.73 17.88
N ASP A 146 19.15 17.92 18.42
CA ASP A 146 19.93 18.49 19.54
C ASP A 146 19.66 17.72 20.82
N ILE A 147 18.42 17.30 21.06
CA ILE A 147 18.09 16.38 22.15
C ILE A 147 18.88 15.09 22.00
N MET A 148 18.83 14.44 20.82
CA MET A 148 19.58 13.20 20.56
C MET A 148 21.09 13.38 20.71
N ALA A 149 21.63 14.53 20.27
CA ALA A 149 23.06 14.86 20.39
C ALA A 149 23.50 14.98 21.85
N SER A 150 22.66 15.53 22.75
CA SER A 150 22.98 15.61 24.18
C SER A 150 23.17 14.24 24.86
N PHE A 151 22.67 13.19 24.24
CA PHE A 151 22.88 11.78 24.64
C PHE A 151 24.04 11.12 23.89
N ASN A 152 24.80 11.83 23.04
CA ASN A 152 25.71 11.25 22.04
C ASN A 152 25.00 10.19 21.18
N GLY A 153 23.71 10.40 20.88
CA GLY A 153 22.79 9.39 20.34
C GLY A 153 22.58 9.47 18.83
N ILE A 154 23.15 10.46 18.13
CA ILE A 154 22.98 10.63 16.69
C ILE A 154 24.26 11.15 16.04
N ASP A 155 24.59 10.68 14.81
CA ASP A 155 25.66 11.24 13.98
C ASP A 155 25.18 11.34 12.52
N LEU A 156 24.74 12.52 12.14
CA LEU A 156 24.30 12.83 10.78
C LEU A 156 25.47 13.12 9.84
N ASP A 157 26.58 13.66 10.37
CA ASP A 157 27.76 13.99 9.57
C ASP A 157 28.45 12.71 9.06
N ALA A 158 28.60 11.70 9.92
CA ALA A 158 29.10 10.41 9.50
C ALA A 158 28.17 9.74 8.49
N ALA A 159 26.85 9.80 8.71
CA ALA A 159 25.87 9.26 7.76
C ALA A 159 25.97 9.96 6.40
N GLY A 160 26.12 11.29 6.39
CA GLY A 160 26.33 12.08 5.17
C GLY A 160 27.57 11.64 4.38
N ARG A 161 28.68 11.32 5.07
CA ARG A 161 29.90 10.81 4.42
C ARG A 161 29.76 9.40 3.86
N VAL A 162 28.93 8.55 4.48
CA VAL A 162 28.79 7.12 4.10
C VAL A 162 27.72 6.91 3.04
N ALA A 163 26.55 7.58 3.19
CA ALA A 163 25.36 7.28 2.40
C ALA A 163 24.71 8.52 1.78
N GLY A 164 25.15 9.72 2.14
CA GLY A 164 24.53 10.96 1.73
C GLY A 164 23.52 11.49 2.76
N ASN A 165 22.88 12.61 2.42
CA ASN A 165 21.83 13.19 3.26
C ASN A 165 20.60 12.28 3.33
N GLY A 166 19.82 12.39 4.40
CA GLY A 166 18.61 11.57 4.60
C GLY A 166 18.88 10.19 5.17
N PHE A 167 20.09 9.97 5.73
CA PHE A 167 20.47 8.80 6.51
C PHE A 167 20.94 9.23 7.91
N TYR A 168 21.08 8.29 8.82
CA TYR A 168 21.48 8.56 10.20
C TYR A 168 22.27 7.39 10.79
N TYR A 169 23.10 7.70 11.79
CA TYR A 169 23.53 6.74 12.80
C TYR A 169 22.81 7.07 14.10
N LEU A 170 22.12 6.10 14.69
CA LEU A 170 21.66 6.18 16.07
C LEU A 170 22.63 5.39 16.96
N MET A 171 22.88 5.90 18.17
CA MET A 171 23.88 5.34 19.07
C MET A 171 23.38 5.35 20.52
N GLY A 172 24.01 4.50 21.35
CA GLY A 172 23.79 4.47 22.78
C GLY A 172 22.32 4.33 23.21
N ASP A 173 21.90 5.20 24.10
CA ASP A 173 20.57 5.16 24.70
C ASP A 173 19.46 5.47 23.67
N ILE A 174 19.74 6.34 22.69
CA ILE A 174 18.79 6.65 21.62
C ILE A 174 18.56 5.44 20.68
N ALA A 175 19.64 4.73 20.31
CA ALA A 175 19.52 3.50 19.51
C ALA A 175 18.78 2.39 20.30
N ARG A 176 19.02 2.31 21.61
CA ARG A 176 18.30 1.38 22.48
C ARG A 176 16.81 1.74 22.56
N LEU A 177 16.47 3.02 22.73
CA LEU A 177 15.09 3.49 22.76
C LEU A 177 14.37 3.18 21.43
N HIS A 178 15.03 3.41 20.30
CA HIS A 178 14.53 3.04 18.97
C HIS A 178 14.16 1.55 18.90
N SER A 179 15.06 0.67 19.32
CA SER A 179 14.82 -0.78 19.33
C SER A 179 13.75 -1.19 20.35
N ALA A 180 13.69 -0.52 21.50
CA ALA A 180 12.69 -0.75 22.52
C ALA A 180 11.26 -0.45 22.04
N VAL A 181 11.08 0.66 21.32
CA VAL A 181 9.79 1.06 20.75
C VAL A 181 9.30 0.01 19.73
N ILE A 182 10.19 -0.49 18.85
CA ILE A 182 9.83 -1.54 17.88
C ILE A 182 9.46 -2.84 18.61
N ALA A 183 10.26 -3.27 19.61
CA ALA A 183 10.00 -4.49 20.34
C ALA A 183 8.67 -4.42 21.11
N TYR A 184 8.40 -3.29 21.76
CA TYR A 184 7.12 -3.06 22.42
C TYR A 184 5.96 -3.07 21.43
N ALA A 185 6.06 -2.36 20.31
CA ALA A 185 5.01 -2.32 19.30
C ALA A 185 4.70 -3.71 18.71
N ARG A 186 5.73 -4.53 18.49
CA ARG A 186 5.57 -5.93 18.08
C ARG A 186 4.75 -6.72 19.09
N ASP A 187 5.17 -6.70 20.36
CA ASP A 187 4.53 -7.49 21.43
C ASP A 187 3.11 -6.98 21.70
N PHE A 188 2.90 -5.66 21.68
CA PHE A 188 1.58 -5.02 21.75
C PHE A 188 0.60 -5.53 20.69
N MET A 189 1.06 -5.79 19.47
CA MET A 189 0.22 -6.32 18.40
C MET A 189 0.02 -7.85 18.52
N ILE A 190 1.03 -8.59 18.97
CA ILE A 190 0.90 -10.03 19.26
C ILE A 190 -0.17 -10.26 20.32
N ASP A 191 -0.16 -9.46 21.38
CA ASP A 191 -1.14 -9.52 22.47
C ASP A 191 -2.57 -9.21 22.00
N ARG A 192 -2.72 -8.49 20.88
CA ARG A 192 -3.99 -8.23 20.19
C ARG A 192 -4.38 -9.28 19.15
N GLY A 193 -3.66 -10.41 19.10
CA GLY A 193 -3.96 -11.55 18.26
C GLY A 193 -3.42 -11.45 16.82
N PHE A 194 -2.52 -10.50 16.54
CA PHE A 194 -1.87 -10.41 15.23
C PHE A 194 -0.69 -11.39 15.13
N THR A 195 -0.58 -12.08 14.01
CA THR A 195 0.55 -12.97 13.74
C THR A 195 1.77 -12.16 13.33
N TYR A 196 2.86 -12.27 14.10
CA TYR A 196 4.11 -11.59 13.77
C TYR A 196 4.82 -12.24 12.57
N CYS A 197 5.28 -11.41 11.63
CA CYS A 197 5.98 -11.85 10.43
C CYS A 197 7.14 -10.92 10.08
N VAL A 198 8.27 -11.52 9.67
CA VAL A 198 9.39 -10.80 9.02
C VAL A 198 9.41 -11.24 7.56
N PRO A 199 9.02 -10.36 6.62
CA PRO A 199 8.89 -10.68 5.21
C PRO A 199 10.21 -10.48 4.45
N PRO A 200 10.30 -10.87 3.18
CA PRO A 200 11.35 -10.42 2.27
C PRO A 200 11.38 -8.89 2.15
N PHE A 201 12.58 -8.29 2.14
CA PHE A 201 12.74 -6.83 2.03
C PHE A 201 12.96 -6.36 0.59
N MET A 202 12.92 -7.28 -0.36
CA MET A 202 12.96 -7.04 -1.80
C MET A 202 11.81 -7.81 -2.47
N ILE A 203 11.18 -7.18 -3.45
CA ILE A 203 10.03 -7.72 -4.17
C ILE A 203 10.18 -7.54 -5.67
N ARG A 204 9.51 -8.36 -6.46
CA ARG A 204 9.50 -8.31 -7.92
C ARG A 204 8.56 -7.22 -8.45
N SER A 205 8.78 -6.83 -9.71
CA SER A 205 7.99 -5.79 -10.38
C SER A 205 6.49 -6.07 -10.44
N ASP A 206 6.08 -7.33 -10.57
CA ASP A 206 4.67 -7.73 -10.59
C ASP A 206 3.99 -7.51 -9.22
N VAL A 207 4.72 -7.72 -8.13
CA VAL A 207 4.23 -7.37 -6.78
C VAL A 207 4.15 -5.84 -6.62
N VAL A 208 5.22 -5.10 -7.02
CA VAL A 208 5.23 -3.63 -6.93
C VAL A 208 4.01 -3.02 -7.62
N THR A 209 3.77 -3.38 -8.89
CA THR A 209 2.61 -2.88 -9.65
C THR A 209 1.25 -3.34 -9.11
N GLY A 210 1.26 -4.38 -8.29
CA GLY A 210 0.08 -4.86 -7.58
C GLY A 210 -0.29 -4.04 -6.35
N VAL A 211 0.70 -3.52 -5.63
CA VAL A 211 0.49 -2.88 -4.32
C VAL A 211 0.45 -1.36 -4.35
N MET A 212 0.95 -0.72 -5.41
CA MET A 212 0.99 0.74 -5.53
C MET A 212 0.71 1.23 -6.95
N SER A 213 0.52 2.54 -7.12
CA SER A 213 0.43 3.19 -8.43
C SER A 213 1.81 3.34 -9.09
N PHE A 214 1.83 3.60 -10.40
CA PHE A 214 3.09 3.88 -11.11
C PHE A 214 3.76 5.16 -10.63
N GLU A 215 2.97 6.16 -10.25
CA GLU A 215 3.47 7.44 -9.72
C GLU A 215 4.17 7.22 -8.38
N GLU A 216 3.54 6.51 -7.45
CA GLU A 216 4.13 6.14 -6.17
C GLU A 216 5.40 5.29 -6.36
N MET A 217 5.40 4.35 -7.32
CA MET A 217 6.56 3.52 -7.63
C MET A 217 7.78 4.36 -8.04
N ASP A 218 7.62 5.33 -8.93
CA ASP A 218 8.72 6.19 -9.39
C ASP A 218 9.22 7.12 -8.27
N ALA A 219 8.30 7.66 -7.47
CA ALA A 219 8.63 8.56 -6.38
C ALA A 219 9.33 7.85 -5.19
N MET A 220 8.99 6.59 -4.95
CA MET A 220 9.36 5.87 -3.72
C MET A 220 10.43 4.79 -3.91
N MET A 221 10.33 3.94 -4.96
CA MET A 221 11.01 2.65 -4.97
C MET A 221 12.46 2.72 -5.47
N TYR A 222 13.39 2.11 -4.74
CA TYR A 222 14.73 1.79 -5.23
C TYR A 222 14.69 0.46 -5.99
N LYS A 223 15.22 0.46 -7.22
CA LYS A 223 15.39 -0.75 -8.04
C LYS A 223 16.83 -1.24 -7.96
N ILE A 224 17.02 -2.55 -7.86
CA ILE A 224 18.33 -3.19 -7.96
C ILE A 224 18.73 -3.25 -9.45
N GLU A 225 19.89 -2.73 -9.77
CA GLU A 225 20.40 -2.75 -11.14
C GLU A 225 20.72 -4.19 -11.59
N GLY A 226 20.26 -4.55 -12.79
CA GLY A 226 20.46 -5.89 -13.36
C GLY A 226 19.51 -6.98 -12.85
N GLU A 227 18.63 -6.66 -11.87
CA GLU A 227 17.71 -7.61 -11.26
C GLU A 227 16.25 -7.14 -11.38
N ASP A 228 15.31 -8.08 -11.41
CA ASP A 228 13.88 -7.77 -11.23
C ASP A 228 13.55 -7.73 -9.74
N LEU A 229 14.22 -6.85 -8.99
CA LEU A 229 14.04 -6.66 -7.57
C LEU A 229 14.01 -5.18 -7.21
N TYR A 230 13.14 -4.86 -6.24
CA TYR A 230 12.95 -3.53 -5.68
C TYR A 230 13.01 -3.61 -4.16
N LEU A 231 13.69 -2.67 -3.51
CA LEU A 231 13.66 -2.52 -2.06
C LEU A 231 12.27 -2.05 -1.63
N ILE A 232 11.71 -2.64 -0.58
CA ILE A 232 10.38 -2.28 -0.09
C ILE A 232 10.36 -0.91 0.60
N GLY A 233 9.32 -0.13 0.39
CA GLY A 233 9.04 1.12 1.11
C GLY A 233 8.23 0.91 2.40
N THR A 234 7.69 -0.31 2.59
CA THR A 234 6.91 -0.78 3.74
C THR A 234 6.78 -2.30 3.68
N SER A 235 6.65 -2.97 4.82
CA SER A 235 6.40 -4.41 4.84
C SER A 235 5.05 -4.81 4.24
N GLU A 236 4.08 -3.90 4.18
CA GLU A 236 2.81 -4.10 3.47
C GLU A 236 3.03 -4.69 2.08
N HIS A 237 3.98 -4.14 1.32
CA HIS A 237 4.25 -4.58 -0.05
C HIS A 237 4.54 -6.09 -0.14
N SER A 238 5.45 -6.57 0.69
CA SER A 238 5.78 -8.00 0.75
C SER A 238 4.66 -8.84 1.34
N MET A 239 3.99 -8.33 2.35
CA MET A 239 2.95 -9.07 3.06
C MET A 239 1.72 -9.30 2.18
N ILE A 240 1.30 -8.30 1.41
CA ILE A 240 0.24 -8.48 0.41
C ILE A 240 0.74 -9.34 -0.75
N GLY A 241 1.99 -9.12 -1.19
CA GLY A 241 2.63 -9.94 -2.23
C GLY A 241 2.73 -11.42 -1.91
N LYS A 242 2.75 -11.81 -0.62
CA LYS A 242 2.71 -13.20 -0.16
C LYS A 242 1.54 -14.00 -0.77
N PHE A 243 0.46 -13.33 -1.09
CA PHE A 243 -0.78 -13.94 -1.57
C PHE A 243 -0.97 -13.84 -3.09
N ILE A 244 0.04 -13.35 -3.85
CA ILE A 244 -0.07 -13.24 -5.31
C ILE A 244 -0.45 -14.58 -5.95
N ASP A 245 -1.42 -14.55 -6.89
CA ASP A 245 -1.91 -15.73 -7.63
C ASP A 245 -2.50 -16.85 -6.76
N THR A 246 -2.98 -16.55 -5.55
CA THR A 246 -3.56 -17.55 -4.65
C THR A 246 -5.08 -17.48 -4.56
N ILE A 247 -5.67 -18.58 -4.12
CA ILE A 247 -7.07 -18.67 -3.72
C ILE A 247 -7.08 -19.11 -2.26
N GLN A 248 -7.64 -18.27 -1.39
CA GLN A 248 -7.82 -18.55 0.03
C GLN A 248 -9.21 -19.14 0.27
N GLU A 249 -9.38 -19.91 1.32
CA GLU A 249 -10.70 -20.37 1.75
C GLU A 249 -11.33 -19.29 2.68
N GLU A 250 -12.63 -19.04 2.51
CA GLU A 250 -13.32 -17.97 3.24
C GLU A 250 -13.29 -18.13 4.76
N ASP A 251 -13.28 -19.36 5.25
CA ASP A 251 -13.25 -19.69 6.68
C ASP A 251 -11.86 -19.48 7.33
N GLU A 252 -10.81 -19.27 6.53
CA GLU A 252 -9.48 -18.88 7.01
C GLU A 252 -9.36 -17.37 7.26
N LEU A 253 -10.30 -16.56 6.73
CA LEU A 253 -10.29 -15.11 6.91
C LEU A 253 -10.92 -14.69 8.25
N PRO A 254 -10.46 -13.54 8.83
CA PRO A 254 -9.44 -12.63 8.33
C PRO A 254 -8.01 -13.10 8.63
N PHE A 255 -7.07 -12.80 7.74
CA PHE A 255 -5.65 -12.86 8.06
C PHE A 255 -5.22 -11.54 8.69
N THR A 256 -4.67 -11.60 9.89
CA THR A 256 -4.19 -10.44 10.66
C THR A 256 -2.70 -10.60 10.95
N TYR A 257 -1.87 -9.76 10.31
CA TYR A 257 -0.43 -9.79 10.49
C TYR A 257 0.09 -8.50 11.07
N THR A 258 1.09 -8.62 11.96
CA THR A 258 1.97 -7.50 12.29
C THR A 258 3.36 -7.81 11.76
N SER A 259 3.98 -6.84 11.09
CA SER A 259 5.17 -7.09 10.29
C SER A 259 6.23 -6.01 10.50
N TYR A 260 7.44 -6.47 10.80
CA TYR A 260 8.62 -5.62 10.90
C TYR A 260 9.40 -5.60 9.58
N SER A 261 9.85 -4.43 9.18
CA SER A 261 10.86 -4.31 8.12
C SER A 261 11.66 -3.01 8.22
N PRO A 262 12.90 -2.98 7.68
CA PRO A 262 13.45 -1.75 7.14
C PRO A 262 12.59 -1.28 5.96
N CYS A 263 12.55 0.02 5.77
CA CYS A 263 11.84 0.69 4.69
C CYS A 263 12.80 1.60 3.93
N PHE A 264 12.75 1.57 2.61
CA PHE A 264 13.63 2.33 1.74
C PHE A 264 12.79 3.21 0.82
N ARG A 265 12.98 4.54 0.88
CA ARG A 265 12.21 5.50 0.08
C ARG A 265 13.11 6.54 -0.55
N LYS A 266 12.93 6.79 -1.86
CA LYS A 266 13.63 7.86 -2.59
C LYS A 266 13.23 9.25 -2.15
N GLU A 267 12.02 9.42 -1.58
CA GLU A 267 11.45 10.71 -1.16
C GLU A 267 11.54 11.79 -2.24
N LYS A 268 11.34 11.40 -3.52
CA LYS A 268 11.35 12.33 -4.64
C LYS A 268 10.23 13.36 -4.52
N GLY A 269 10.58 14.65 -4.69
CA GLY A 269 9.60 15.74 -4.68
C GLY A 269 9.20 16.23 -3.29
N ALA A 270 9.75 15.67 -2.24
CA ALA A 270 9.54 16.16 -0.89
C ALA A 270 10.41 17.41 -0.66
N HIS A 271 9.78 18.54 -0.34
CA HIS A 271 10.42 19.82 -0.04
C HIS A 271 9.80 20.44 1.21
N GLY A 272 10.62 20.98 2.13
CA GLY A 272 10.13 21.73 3.30
C GLY A 272 11.12 21.83 4.46
N ILE A 273 10.75 22.63 5.47
CA ILE A 273 11.57 22.88 6.68
C ILE A 273 11.78 21.60 7.51
N GLU A 274 10.94 20.61 7.35
CA GLU A 274 10.95 19.35 8.08
C GLU A 274 11.95 18.32 7.51
N GLU A 275 12.74 18.69 6.51
CA GLU A 275 13.79 17.84 5.90
C GLU A 275 15.01 17.63 6.81
N ARG A 276 15.13 18.41 7.90
CA ARG A 276 16.24 18.26 8.85
C ARG A 276 15.99 17.09 9.81
N GLY A 277 17.07 16.42 10.19
CA GLY A 277 17.05 15.39 11.21
C GLY A 277 16.49 14.07 10.68
N VAL A 278 15.57 13.46 11.43
CA VAL A 278 15.05 12.12 11.16
C VAL A 278 13.58 12.08 10.74
N TYR A 279 12.96 13.22 10.46
CA TYR A 279 11.56 13.30 10.09
C TYR A 279 11.29 12.69 8.70
N ARG A 280 12.14 13.02 7.72
CA ARG A 280 12.05 12.51 6.34
C ARG A 280 13.41 11.97 5.90
N ILE A 281 13.48 10.67 5.71
CA ILE A 281 14.73 9.93 5.53
C ILE A 281 14.55 8.80 4.51
N HIS A 282 15.66 8.40 3.89
CA HIS A 282 15.67 7.37 2.85
C HIS A 282 15.61 5.94 3.38
N GLN A 283 16.04 5.73 4.63
CA GLN A 283 16.04 4.44 5.30
C GLN A 283 15.51 4.60 6.72
N PHE A 284 14.50 3.80 7.09
CA PHE A 284 13.96 3.72 8.44
C PHE A 284 13.40 2.33 8.70
N GLU A 285 12.98 2.08 9.92
CA GLU A 285 12.33 0.82 10.30
C GLU A 285 10.87 1.08 10.64
N LYS A 286 10.04 0.07 10.46
CA LYS A 286 8.61 0.17 10.71
C LYS A 286 8.02 -1.15 11.18
N GLN A 287 7.15 -1.08 12.18
CA GLN A 287 6.20 -2.14 12.51
C GLN A 287 4.86 -1.78 11.89
N GLU A 288 4.28 -2.70 11.12
CA GLU A 288 3.07 -2.51 10.33
C GLU A 288 1.97 -3.47 10.77
N MET A 289 0.72 -3.10 10.56
CA MET A 289 -0.47 -3.98 10.61
C MET A 289 -0.97 -4.22 9.21
N ILE A 290 -1.27 -5.47 8.86
CA ILE A 290 -1.82 -5.87 7.58
C ILE A 290 -3.02 -6.79 7.83
N VAL A 291 -4.14 -6.48 7.18
CA VAL A 291 -5.35 -7.29 7.24
C VAL A 291 -5.80 -7.65 5.83
N ILE A 292 -6.13 -8.93 5.65
CA ILE A 292 -6.81 -9.45 4.46
C ILE A 292 -8.11 -10.06 4.95
N CYS A 293 -9.25 -9.51 4.51
CA CYS A 293 -10.56 -9.86 5.05
C CYS A 293 -11.63 -9.94 3.96
N ARG A 294 -12.81 -10.34 4.35
CA ARG A 294 -14.01 -10.26 3.52
C ARG A 294 -14.42 -8.79 3.32
N PRO A 295 -15.05 -8.44 2.18
CA PRO A 295 -15.43 -7.06 1.89
C PRO A 295 -16.31 -6.43 2.99
N GLU A 296 -17.25 -7.17 3.55
CA GLU A 296 -18.18 -6.71 4.58
C GLU A 296 -17.53 -6.40 5.93
N GLU A 297 -16.33 -6.94 6.19
CA GLU A 297 -15.57 -6.72 7.43
C GLU A 297 -14.61 -5.53 7.33
N ALA A 298 -14.38 -5.00 6.12
CA ALA A 298 -13.31 -4.04 5.86
C ALA A 298 -13.41 -2.76 6.72
N MET A 299 -14.62 -2.21 6.90
CA MET A 299 -14.80 -0.99 7.71
C MET A 299 -14.60 -1.24 9.20
N GLU A 300 -14.96 -2.41 9.70
CA GLU A 300 -14.68 -2.79 11.10
C GLU A 300 -13.17 -2.88 11.34
N TRP A 301 -12.46 -3.55 10.42
CA TRP A 301 -10.99 -3.65 10.49
C TRP A 301 -10.31 -2.29 10.34
N TYR A 302 -10.80 -1.42 9.44
CA TYR A 302 -10.30 -0.07 9.30
C TYR A 302 -10.31 0.69 10.63
N ASN A 303 -11.44 0.65 11.33
CA ASN A 303 -11.57 1.29 12.64
C ASN A 303 -10.67 0.67 13.71
N LYS A 304 -10.53 -0.66 13.75
CA LYS A 304 -9.62 -1.34 14.67
C LYS A 304 -8.16 -0.99 14.41
N LEU A 305 -7.76 -0.83 13.14
CA LEU A 305 -6.37 -0.57 12.79
C LEU A 305 -5.90 0.81 13.24
N TRP A 306 -6.64 1.88 12.96
CA TRP A 306 -6.21 3.21 13.42
C TRP A 306 -6.30 3.32 14.94
N GLN A 307 -7.28 2.67 15.58
CA GLN A 307 -7.40 2.64 17.04
C GLN A 307 -6.19 1.96 17.69
N ASN A 308 -5.65 0.89 17.12
CA ASN A 308 -4.45 0.24 17.64
C ASN A 308 -3.24 1.20 17.67
N THR A 309 -3.07 2.05 16.67
CA THR A 309 -2.00 3.06 16.68
C THR A 309 -2.25 4.12 17.74
N VAL A 310 -3.48 4.61 17.87
CA VAL A 310 -3.88 5.54 18.95
C VAL A 310 -3.56 4.93 20.31
N ASP A 311 -3.97 3.69 20.56
CA ASP A 311 -3.76 2.99 21.84
C ASP A 311 -2.28 2.82 22.14
N LEU A 312 -1.45 2.47 21.14
CA LEU A 312 0.00 2.35 21.32
C LEU A 312 0.62 3.67 21.77
N PHE A 313 0.33 4.77 21.08
CA PHE A 313 0.88 6.09 21.42
C PHE A 313 0.36 6.56 22.79
N ARG A 314 -0.91 6.35 23.08
CA ARG A 314 -1.50 6.68 24.39
C ARG A 314 -0.91 5.86 25.54
N SER A 315 -0.56 4.60 25.28
CA SER A 315 0.12 3.76 26.31
C SER A 315 1.53 4.29 26.66
N MET A 316 2.10 5.10 25.79
CA MET A 316 3.37 5.80 26.01
C MET A 316 3.17 7.27 26.40
N ASP A 317 1.99 7.66 26.86
CA ASP A 317 1.63 9.03 27.31
C ASP A 317 1.82 10.12 26.24
N ILE A 318 1.74 9.77 24.96
CA ILE A 318 1.83 10.74 23.85
C ILE A 318 0.43 11.10 23.37
N PRO A 319 0.03 12.39 23.41
CA PRO A 319 -1.23 12.83 22.84
C PRO A 319 -1.25 12.67 21.32
N VAL A 320 -2.37 12.18 20.78
CA VAL A 320 -2.57 12.00 19.33
C VAL A 320 -3.93 12.52 18.91
N ARG A 321 -4.09 12.75 17.61
CA ARG A 321 -5.39 12.94 16.97
C ARG A 321 -5.53 12.05 15.73
N THR A 322 -6.75 11.85 15.28
CA THR A 322 -7.08 11.20 14.02
C THR A 322 -7.57 12.21 13.01
N LEU A 323 -7.11 12.08 11.76
CA LEU A 323 -7.37 12.99 10.66
C LEU A 323 -7.89 12.18 9.47
N GLU A 324 -9.16 12.35 9.09
CA GLU A 324 -9.72 11.70 7.91
C GLU A 324 -9.21 12.40 6.66
N CYS A 325 -8.55 11.63 5.77
CA CYS A 325 -8.02 12.15 4.52
C CYS A 325 -9.15 12.46 3.54
N CYS A 326 -9.07 13.63 2.90
CA CYS A 326 -10.03 14.03 1.88
C CYS A 326 -9.76 13.36 0.53
N SER A 327 -10.70 13.47 -0.38
CA SER A 327 -10.68 12.78 -1.67
C SER A 327 -9.47 13.11 -2.56
N GLY A 328 -8.97 14.34 -2.51
CA GLY A 328 -7.80 14.77 -3.30
C GLY A 328 -6.46 14.34 -2.70
N ASP A 329 -6.42 14.04 -1.40
CA ASP A 329 -5.23 13.54 -0.68
C ASP A 329 -5.11 12.00 -0.75
N LEU A 330 -6.20 11.30 -1.08
CA LEU A 330 -6.19 9.83 -1.19
C LEU A 330 -5.37 9.35 -2.40
N ALA A 331 -4.40 8.47 -2.18
CA ALA A 331 -3.73 7.73 -3.24
C ALA A 331 -4.74 6.90 -4.07
N ASP A 332 -4.38 6.57 -5.31
CA ASP A 332 -5.31 5.99 -6.29
C ASP A 332 -5.93 4.65 -5.89
N LEU A 333 -5.23 3.84 -5.09
CA LEU A 333 -5.73 2.54 -4.66
C LEU A 333 -6.64 2.61 -3.43
N LYS A 334 -6.59 3.71 -2.67
CA LYS A 334 -7.30 3.84 -1.40
C LYS A 334 -8.79 4.12 -1.62
N VAL A 335 -9.61 3.41 -0.86
CA VAL A 335 -11.06 3.66 -0.70
C VAL A 335 -11.27 4.70 0.39
N LYS A 336 -10.50 4.61 1.46
CA LYS A 336 -10.56 5.50 2.63
C LYS A 336 -9.21 5.48 3.36
N SER A 337 -8.83 6.61 3.98
CA SER A 337 -7.60 6.71 4.77
C SER A 337 -7.81 7.64 5.97
N CYS A 338 -7.19 7.27 7.08
CA CYS A 338 -7.15 8.08 8.29
C CYS A 338 -5.71 8.15 8.78
N ASP A 339 -5.19 9.35 8.94
CA ASP A 339 -3.90 9.57 9.55
C ASP A 339 -4.01 9.65 11.06
N VAL A 340 -3.03 9.08 11.75
CA VAL A 340 -2.81 9.31 13.17
C VAL A 340 -1.65 10.28 13.31
N GLU A 341 -1.90 11.37 14.01
CA GLU A 341 -0.91 12.43 14.22
C GLU A 341 -0.57 12.56 15.70
N ALA A 342 0.71 12.68 16.04
CA ALA A 342 1.18 12.90 17.40
C ALA A 342 1.42 14.39 17.69
N TRP A 343 1.21 14.78 18.94
CA TRP A 343 1.46 16.13 19.41
C TRP A 343 2.95 16.44 19.50
N SER A 344 3.35 17.57 18.93
CA SER A 344 4.67 18.18 19.12
C SER A 344 4.55 19.37 20.05
N PRO A 345 4.99 19.29 21.31
CA PRO A 345 5.01 20.43 22.23
C PRO A 345 5.90 21.57 21.73
N ARG A 346 7.00 21.25 21.04
CA ARG A 346 7.93 22.24 20.47
C ARG A 346 7.27 23.07 19.37
N GLN A 347 6.54 22.41 18.46
CA GLN A 347 5.87 23.09 17.34
C GLN A 347 4.47 23.56 17.70
N GLN A 348 3.91 23.11 18.82
CA GLN A 348 2.52 23.32 19.23
C GLN A 348 1.52 22.92 18.14
N LYS A 349 1.81 21.81 17.45
CA LYS A 349 0.95 21.23 16.42
C LYS A 349 1.09 19.71 16.40
N TYR A 350 0.16 19.06 15.73
CA TYR A 350 0.22 17.63 15.46
C TYR A 350 0.98 17.38 14.16
N PHE A 351 1.59 16.19 14.02
CA PHE A 351 2.25 15.73 12.81
C PHE A 351 2.03 14.24 12.63
N GLU A 352 1.96 13.79 11.37
CA GLU A 352 1.67 12.40 11.00
C GLU A 352 2.72 11.41 11.53
N VAL A 353 2.25 10.37 12.22
CA VAL A 353 3.04 9.24 12.73
C VAL A 353 2.56 7.89 12.20
N GLY A 354 1.40 7.84 11.57
CA GLY A 354 0.85 6.65 10.92
C GLY A 354 -0.29 6.99 10.00
N SER A 355 -0.50 6.17 8.97
CA SER A 355 -1.59 6.31 8.01
C SER A 355 -2.29 4.98 7.83
N CYS A 356 -3.55 4.92 8.26
CA CYS A 356 -4.42 3.75 8.10
C CYS A 356 -5.10 3.80 6.73
N SER A 357 -5.06 2.70 6.00
CA SER A 357 -5.62 2.64 4.65
C SER A 357 -6.53 1.44 4.46
N ASN A 358 -7.72 1.69 3.93
CA ASN A 358 -8.58 0.68 3.32
C ASN A 358 -8.42 0.78 1.80
N LEU A 359 -7.94 -0.28 1.17
CA LEU A 359 -7.72 -0.34 -0.28
C LEU A 359 -8.83 -1.11 -1.02
N GLY A 360 -9.86 -1.57 -0.28
CA GLY A 360 -10.88 -2.42 -0.86
C GLY A 360 -10.26 -3.64 -1.54
N ASP A 361 -10.75 -3.99 -2.71
CA ASP A 361 -10.24 -5.11 -3.50
C ASP A 361 -9.16 -4.72 -4.53
N ALA A 362 -8.67 -3.47 -4.52
CA ALA A 362 -7.78 -2.96 -5.56
C ALA A 362 -6.48 -3.76 -5.69
N GLN A 363 -5.79 -4.03 -4.57
CA GLN A 363 -4.57 -4.82 -4.56
C GLN A 363 -4.85 -6.30 -4.88
N ALA A 364 -5.92 -6.85 -4.31
CA ALA A 364 -6.31 -8.24 -4.55
C ALA A 364 -6.62 -8.50 -6.03
N ARG A 365 -7.27 -7.57 -6.73
CA ARG A 365 -7.50 -7.68 -8.20
C ARG A 365 -6.21 -7.60 -8.99
N ARG A 366 -5.30 -6.71 -8.62
CA ARG A 366 -4.00 -6.56 -9.31
C ARG A 366 -3.13 -7.80 -9.15
N LEU A 367 -3.10 -8.37 -7.94
CA LEU A 367 -2.30 -9.53 -7.56
C LEU A 367 -3.05 -10.87 -7.71
N ARG A 368 -4.30 -10.85 -8.14
CA ARG A 368 -5.15 -12.04 -8.33
C ARG A 368 -5.36 -12.85 -7.04
N ILE A 369 -5.49 -12.15 -5.91
CA ILE A 369 -5.79 -12.75 -4.60
C ILE A 369 -7.29 -12.99 -4.52
N ARG A 370 -7.72 -14.24 -4.65
CA ARG A 370 -9.12 -14.65 -4.64
C ARG A 370 -9.47 -15.39 -3.37
N VAL A 371 -10.73 -15.33 -3.03
CA VAL A 371 -11.33 -16.09 -1.93
C VAL A 371 -12.38 -17.02 -2.53
N ARG A 372 -12.42 -18.27 -2.08
CA ARG A 372 -13.50 -19.20 -2.37
C ARG A 372 -14.54 -19.11 -1.26
N GLY A 373 -15.72 -18.60 -1.60
CA GLY A 373 -16.87 -18.56 -0.70
C GLY A 373 -17.41 -19.95 -0.38
N LYS A 374 -18.19 -20.06 0.66
CA LYS A 374 -18.84 -21.29 1.11
C LYS A 374 -19.80 -21.89 0.06
N ASP A 375 -20.32 -21.06 -0.82
CA ASP A 375 -21.15 -21.43 -1.97
C ASP A 375 -20.33 -21.90 -3.18
N GLY A 376 -18.99 -21.83 -3.12
CA GLY A 376 -18.07 -22.17 -4.20
C GLY A 376 -17.77 -21.01 -5.17
N GLU A 377 -18.48 -19.90 -5.07
CA GLU A 377 -18.21 -18.69 -5.85
C GLU A 377 -16.88 -18.05 -5.42
N LYS A 378 -16.21 -17.39 -6.36
CA LYS A 378 -14.93 -16.73 -6.10
C LYS A 378 -15.08 -15.23 -6.16
N TYR A 379 -14.56 -14.56 -5.13
CA TYR A 379 -14.48 -13.10 -5.06
C TYR A 379 -13.05 -12.63 -4.72
N PHE A 380 -12.82 -11.31 -4.73
CA PHE A 380 -11.55 -10.72 -4.32
C PHE A 380 -11.62 -10.29 -2.86
N ALA A 381 -10.58 -10.60 -2.10
CA ALA A 381 -10.44 -10.11 -0.74
C ALA A 381 -10.27 -8.59 -0.68
N ASN A 382 -10.60 -7.99 0.45
CA ASN A 382 -10.21 -6.62 0.77
C ASN A 382 -8.90 -6.63 1.55
N THR A 383 -8.07 -5.60 1.31
CA THR A 383 -6.78 -5.41 1.98
C THR A 383 -6.75 -4.09 2.73
N LEU A 384 -6.18 -4.12 3.92
CA LEU A 384 -6.02 -2.95 4.77
C LEU A 384 -4.63 -2.97 5.40
N ASN A 385 -4.11 -1.80 5.70
CA ASN A 385 -2.87 -1.64 6.45
C ASN A 385 -2.91 -0.40 7.34
N ASN A 386 -2.04 -0.39 8.34
CA ASN A 386 -1.72 0.78 9.13
C ASN A 386 -0.35 0.62 9.77
N THR A 387 0.34 1.74 9.95
CA THR A 387 1.56 1.80 10.74
C THR A 387 1.24 1.59 12.22
N VAL A 388 1.85 0.57 12.84
CA VAL A 388 1.87 0.46 14.30
C VAL A 388 2.77 1.54 14.86
N VAL A 389 4.03 1.55 14.39
CA VAL A 389 5.02 2.57 14.72
C VAL A 389 6.12 2.64 13.65
N ALA A 390 6.55 3.88 13.34
CA ALA A 390 7.76 4.18 12.58
C ALA A 390 8.68 4.99 13.52
N PRO A 391 9.72 4.38 14.10
CA PRO A 391 10.51 4.98 15.17
C PRO A 391 11.06 6.38 14.91
N PRO A 392 11.49 6.76 13.69
CA PRO A 392 12.04 8.09 13.49
C PRO A 392 11.05 9.21 13.87
N ARG A 393 9.82 9.15 13.37
CA ARG A 393 8.78 10.13 13.75
C ARG A 393 8.30 9.91 15.18
N MET A 394 8.20 8.65 15.60
CA MET A 394 7.89 8.31 16.98
C MET A 394 8.92 8.87 17.96
N LEU A 395 10.22 8.78 17.66
CA LEU A 395 11.27 9.33 18.50
C LEU A 395 11.17 10.84 18.65
N ILE A 396 10.78 11.57 17.59
CA ILE A 396 10.53 13.02 17.68
C ILE A 396 9.42 13.28 18.69
N ALA A 397 8.26 12.64 18.51
CA ALA A 397 7.14 12.79 19.43
C ALA A 397 7.50 12.38 20.87
N PHE A 398 8.19 11.24 21.01
CA PHE A 398 8.61 10.70 22.28
C PHE A 398 9.55 11.67 23.04
N LEU A 399 10.63 12.09 22.38
CA LEU A 399 11.62 12.96 23.01
C LEU A 399 11.01 14.31 23.40
N GLU A 400 10.18 14.91 22.56
CA GLU A 400 9.54 16.20 22.83
C GLU A 400 8.51 16.11 23.98
N ASN A 401 7.74 15.01 24.09
CA ASN A 401 6.72 14.85 25.13
C ASN A 401 7.30 14.38 26.48
N HIS A 402 8.47 13.74 26.49
CA HIS A 402 9.08 13.19 27.71
C HIS A 402 10.31 13.92 28.20
N LEU A 403 10.76 14.96 27.49
CA LEU A 403 11.87 15.80 27.92
C LEU A 403 11.53 16.52 29.23
N GLN A 404 12.51 16.59 30.13
CA GLN A 404 12.41 17.30 31.40
C GLN A 404 13.27 18.58 31.36
N ALA A 405 13.01 19.50 32.27
CA ALA A 405 13.76 20.77 32.37
C ALA A 405 15.26 20.59 32.60
N ASP A 406 15.68 19.45 33.19
CA ASP A 406 17.08 19.07 33.40
C ASP A 406 17.76 18.42 32.19
N GLY A 407 17.05 18.35 31.05
CA GLY A 407 17.49 17.69 29.79
C GLY A 407 17.36 16.18 29.80
N SER A 408 16.89 15.57 30.85
CA SER A 408 16.63 14.12 30.88
C SER A 408 15.34 13.77 30.15
N VAL A 409 15.18 12.50 29.78
CA VAL A 409 13.99 11.98 29.12
C VAL A 409 13.39 10.86 29.96
N THR A 410 12.13 11.02 30.38
CA THR A 410 11.40 10.01 31.15
C THR A 410 11.02 8.84 30.26
N ILE A 411 11.14 7.60 30.78
CA ILE A 411 10.72 6.38 30.11
C ILE A 411 9.38 5.91 30.69
N PRO A 412 8.30 5.90 29.91
CA PRO A 412 7.01 5.35 30.33
C PRO A 412 7.11 3.90 30.81
N GLU A 413 6.26 3.54 31.76
CA GLU A 413 6.31 2.24 32.42
C GLU A 413 6.29 1.07 31.43
N VAL A 414 5.47 1.16 30.37
CA VAL A 414 5.33 0.12 29.33
C VAL A 414 6.63 -0.15 28.55
N LEU A 415 7.54 0.82 28.46
CA LEU A 415 8.83 0.68 27.76
C LEU A 415 9.98 0.24 28.68
N ARG A 416 9.86 0.40 29.99
CA ARG A 416 10.95 0.06 30.93
C ARG A 416 11.46 -1.37 30.82
N PRO A 417 10.61 -2.41 30.62
CA PRO A 417 11.10 -3.77 30.39
C PRO A 417 12.04 -3.89 29.20
N TYR A 418 11.77 -3.14 28.12
CA TYR A 418 12.58 -3.13 26.91
C TYR A 418 13.83 -2.24 27.03
N MET A 419 13.86 -1.36 28.03
CA MET A 419 14.98 -0.48 28.38
C MET A 419 15.80 -1.02 29.57
N GLY A 420 15.63 -2.31 29.95
CA GLY A 420 16.34 -2.94 31.07
C GLY A 420 15.97 -2.36 32.44
N GLY A 421 14.72 -1.92 32.60
CA GLY A 421 14.22 -1.34 33.84
C GLY A 421 14.56 0.13 34.07
N VAL A 422 15.21 0.78 33.10
CA VAL A 422 15.54 2.22 33.21
C VAL A 422 14.26 3.04 33.08
N ASP A 423 14.05 3.98 34.00
CA ASP A 423 12.91 4.88 34.06
C ASP A 423 13.22 6.29 33.54
N LYS A 424 14.50 6.61 33.31
CA LYS A 424 14.95 7.92 32.88
C LYS A 424 16.28 7.82 32.12
N LEU A 425 16.37 8.50 30.98
CA LEU A 425 17.64 8.73 30.30
C LEU A 425 18.25 10.04 30.76
N VAL A 426 19.56 10.06 30.99
CA VAL A 426 20.30 11.25 31.43
C VAL A 426 21.27 11.66 30.32
N PRO A 427 21.29 12.96 29.92
CA PRO A 427 22.22 13.44 28.91
C PRO A 427 23.66 13.15 29.32
N LYS A 428 24.49 12.90 28.31
CA LYS A 428 25.94 12.70 28.49
C LYS A 428 26.61 14.05 28.26
N SER A 429 27.12 14.61 29.32
CA SER A 429 27.84 15.88 29.29
C SER A 429 29.02 15.91 28.32
#